data_375639f2fe44fd64fe0d7e707f6380af
#
_entry.id   375639f2fe44fd64fe0d7e707f6380af
#
_cell.length_a   1.000
_cell.length_b   1.000
_cell.length_c   1.000
_cell.angle_alpha   90.00
_cell.angle_beta   90.00
_cell.angle_gamma   90.00
#
_symmetry.space_group_name_H-M   'P 1'
#
loop_
_entity.id
_entity.type
_entity.pdbx_description
1 polymer ?
#
loop_
_entity_poly.entity_id
_entity_poly.type
_entity_poly.pdbx_seq_one_letter_code
_entity_poly.pdbx_strand_id
1 'polypeptide(L)'
;MPCRSPSRSRCALIAGLVVAATLAGCARTPSDETENFAGPSSRLSGMLLDPQLNEISGLAASSRHRDVLWMHNDGGDGRLFAASTGGRRLATFRIDGVTRTDWEDMAAFELKGRRSLLVADTGDNGGLRRTLQLHVIEEPAKLQNARLTPAWSIVFRWPDGPRDCEAVAVDAARGQILLVSKKRNPAELFALPLRPPGTGVLTATRVGTLAGMPEPDAEHLRQSPNRARLDSHVTAAAVSPDGATLAVMTYRYLLLYPRQPRERWVSAVSRTPDVSLLPWLPQAEALDFSADGEGLYATGEFIPAPLYRITP
;
A
#
# COMPACT_ATOMS: atom_id res chain seq x y z
N MET A 1 -0.47 20.48 -84.98
CA MET A 1 -0.66 21.69 -85.82
C MET A 1 -1.66 22.59 -85.15
N PRO A 2 -1.54 23.90 -85.23
CA PRO A 2 -0.38 24.74 -84.86
C PRO A 2 -0.69 25.70 -83.71
N CYS A 3 0.31 26.12 -82.98
CA CYS A 3 1.03 27.39 -83.09
C CYS A 3 0.22 28.70 -82.87
N ARG A 4 0.52 29.38 -81.73
CA ARG A 4 1.15 30.73 -81.75
C ARG A 4 1.15 31.39 -80.36
N SER A 5 2.34 31.74 -79.97
CA SER A 5 2.65 32.86 -79.07
C SER A 5 2.70 34.16 -79.91
N PRO A 6 3.12 35.32 -79.32
CA PRO A 6 3.24 35.92 -78.00
C PRO A 6 2.68 37.35 -77.95
N SER A 7 2.64 38.01 -76.80
CA SER A 7 2.93 39.46 -76.87
C SER A 7 3.33 40.01 -75.44
N ARG A 8 4.30 40.88 -75.57
CA ARG A 8 5.10 41.61 -74.59
C ARG A 8 4.37 42.78 -73.94
N SER A 9 4.95 43.17 -72.81
CA SER A 9 5.19 44.55 -72.31
C SER A 9 4.27 45.01 -71.21
N ARG A 10 4.67 45.48 -70.06
CA ARG A 10 5.56 46.62 -69.76
C ARG A 10 5.85 46.70 -68.30
N CYS A 11 7.07 47.09 -67.97
CA CYS A 11 7.51 47.53 -66.62
C CYS A 11 6.69 48.71 -66.11
N ALA A 12 6.39 48.69 -64.81
CA ALA A 12 6.20 49.89 -64.00
C ALA A 12 6.86 49.68 -62.61
N LEU A 13 7.95 50.35 -62.41
CA LEU A 13 8.57 50.54 -61.14
C LEU A 13 7.65 51.44 -60.27
N ILE A 14 7.26 50.95 -59.08
CA ILE A 14 6.75 51.84 -58.05
C ILE A 14 7.62 51.58 -56.81
N ALA A 15 8.36 52.64 -56.45
CA ALA A 15 9.11 52.69 -55.20
C ALA A 15 8.12 52.86 -54.04
N GLY A 16 8.09 51.88 -53.15
CA GLY A 16 7.27 51.92 -51.91
C GLY A 16 8.17 51.96 -50.68
N LEU A 17 8.01 53.01 -49.96
CA LEU A 17 8.66 53.37 -48.68
C LEU A 17 8.52 52.25 -47.64
N VAL A 18 9.61 51.73 -47.13
CA VAL A 18 9.61 50.81 -46.01
C VAL A 18 9.65 51.66 -44.73
N VAL A 19 8.52 51.71 -44.02
CA VAL A 19 8.44 52.20 -42.65
C VAL A 19 8.77 51.05 -41.71
N ALA A 20 9.96 51.07 -41.13
CA ALA A 20 10.32 50.13 -40.09
C ALA A 20 9.66 50.56 -38.76
N ALA A 21 8.60 49.91 -38.38
CA ALA A 21 8.03 50.03 -37.05
C ALA A 21 8.75 49.07 -36.13
N THR A 22 9.62 49.55 -35.25
CA THR A 22 10.23 48.81 -34.16
C THR A 22 9.19 48.58 -33.09
N LEU A 23 8.58 47.40 -33.06
CA LEU A 23 7.82 46.89 -31.94
C LEU A 23 8.80 46.36 -30.88
N ALA A 24 9.09 47.19 -29.88
CA ALA A 24 9.72 46.73 -28.63
C ALA A 24 8.66 45.92 -27.84
N GLY A 25 8.55 44.64 -28.17
CA GLY A 25 7.83 43.68 -27.37
C GLY A 25 8.69 43.29 -26.18
N CYS A 26 8.31 43.72 -24.96
CA CYS A 26 8.82 43.14 -23.73
C CYS A 26 8.45 41.64 -23.73
N ALA A 27 9.40 40.79 -24.11
CA ALA A 27 9.31 39.37 -23.83
C ALA A 27 9.39 39.23 -22.29
N ARG A 28 8.24 39.08 -21.63
CA ARG A 28 8.20 38.46 -20.33
C ARG A 28 8.64 37.01 -20.52
N THR A 29 9.83 36.68 -20.05
CA THR A 29 10.20 35.30 -19.77
C THR A 29 9.17 34.75 -18.80
N PRO A 30 8.52 33.61 -19.10
CA PRO A 30 7.81 32.89 -18.07
C PRO A 30 8.86 32.56 -17.00
N SER A 31 8.69 33.12 -15.82
CA SER A 31 9.34 32.58 -14.63
C SER A 31 8.92 31.12 -14.58
N ASP A 32 9.87 30.20 -14.72
CA ASP A 32 9.75 28.81 -14.31
C ASP A 32 9.48 28.81 -12.78
N GLU A 33 8.26 29.15 -12.40
CA GLU A 33 7.71 28.66 -11.16
C GLU A 33 7.43 27.16 -11.41
N THR A 34 8.47 26.35 -11.31
CA THR A 34 8.30 24.95 -10.93
C THR A 34 7.62 24.99 -9.58
N GLU A 35 6.27 25.03 -9.58
CA GLU A 35 5.51 24.61 -8.43
C GLU A 35 6.05 23.24 -8.06
N ASN A 36 6.82 23.18 -6.98
CA ASN A 36 7.17 21.95 -6.30
C ASN A 36 5.83 21.37 -5.82
N PHE A 37 5.17 20.60 -6.67
CA PHE A 37 4.13 19.67 -6.25
C PHE A 37 4.83 18.63 -5.37
N ALA A 38 4.97 18.94 -4.10
CA ALA A 38 5.33 17.97 -3.06
C ALA A 38 4.13 17.04 -2.83
N GLY A 39 3.63 16.45 -3.88
CA GLY A 39 2.68 15.34 -3.82
C GLY A 39 3.44 14.02 -3.72
N PRO A 40 2.76 12.95 -3.25
CA PRO A 40 3.40 11.65 -3.11
C PRO A 40 4.01 11.22 -4.44
N SER A 41 5.29 10.86 -4.40
CA SER A 41 6.00 10.33 -5.57
C SER A 41 6.08 8.81 -5.48
N SER A 42 5.85 8.13 -6.60
CA SER A 42 6.01 6.69 -6.68
C SER A 42 7.10 6.31 -7.68
N ARG A 43 7.98 5.40 -7.28
CA ARG A 43 9.05 4.89 -8.10
C ARG A 43 8.99 3.36 -8.17
N LEU A 44 9.09 2.80 -9.36
CA LEU A 44 9.22 1.36 -9.53
C LEU A 44 10.54 0.91 -8.87
N SER A 45 10.45 0.09 -7.83
CA SER A 45 11.58 -0.51 -7.13
C SER A 45 12.02 -1.80 -7.79
N GLY A 46 11.05 -2.60 -8.29
CA GLY A 46 11.31 -3.87 -8.94
C GLY A 46 10.05 -4.52 -9.51
N MET A 47 10.22 -5.75 -9.99
CA MET A 47 9.12 -6.57 -10.49
C MET A 47 9.14 -7.95 -9.79
N LEU A 48 8.01 -8.39 -9.30
CA LEU A 48 7.81 -9.75 -8.81
C LEU A 48 7.49 -10.65 -10.00
N LEU A 49 8.42 -11.53 -10.33
CA LEU A 49 8.34 -12.44 -11.50
C LEU A 49 8.40 -13.90 -11.10
N ASP A 50 8.72 -14.21 -9.83
CA ASP A 50 8.83 -15.59 -9.36
C ASP A 50 7.45 -16.24 -9.28
N PRO A 51 7.20 -17.36 -9.97
CA PRO A 51 5.90 -18.04 -9.94
C PRO A 51 5.42 -18.48 -8.56
N GLN A 52 6.30 -18.52 -7.57
CA GLN A 52 5.89 -18.81 -6.19
C GLN A 52 5.32 -17.61 -5.44
N LEU A 53 5.45 -16.39 -5.98
CA LEU A 53 4.89 -15.14 -5.44
C LEU A 53 3.64 -14.74 -6.25
N ASN A 54 2.71 -15.64 -6.45
CA ASN A 54 1.64 -15.50 -7.44
C ASN A 54 0.30 -14.98 -6.89
N GLU A 55 0.17 -14.87 -5.57
CA GLU A 55 -1.03 -14.39 -4.88
C GLU A 55 -0.62 -13.61 -3.63
N ILE A 56 0.23 -12.58 -3.84
CA ILE A 56 0.77 -11.79 -2.73
C ILE A 56 -0.38 -11.05 -2.04
N SER A 57 -0.56 -11.32 -0.75
CA SER A 57 -1.51 -10.67 0.12
C SER A 57 -0.86 -9.87 1.25
N GLY A 58 0.28 -10.31 1.79
CA GLY A 58 0.99 -9.59 2.84
C GLY A 58 2.42 -9.21 2.46
N LEU A 59 2.86 -8.03 2.95
CA LEU A 59 4.21 -7.52 2.81
C LEU A 59 4.68 -6.87 4.10
N ALA A 60 5.93 -7.11 4.51
CA ALA A 60 6.56 -6.41 5.62
C ALA A 60 8.04 -6.13 5.34
N ALA A 61 8.49 -4.92 5.59
CA ALA A 61 9.91 -4.59 5.47
C ALA A 61 10.71 -5.21 6.62
N SER A 62 11.79 -5.92 6.28
CA SER A 62 12.62 -6.56 7.29
C SER A 62 13.21 -5.55 8.26
N SER A 63 13.05 -5.81 9.55
CA SER A 63 13.71 -5.03 10.60
C SER A 63 15.14 -5.52 10.89
N ARG A 64 15.55 -6.65 10.28
CA ARG A 64 16.85 -7.30 10.47
C ARG A 64 17.77 -7.18 9.26
N HIS A 65 17.21 -7.36 8.06
CA HIS A 65 17.98 -7.47 6.82
C HIS A 65 17.70 -6.26 5.94
N ARG A 66 18.75 -5.51 5.65
CA ARG A 66 18.64 -4.36 4.76
C ARG A 66 18.17 -4.79 3.37
N ASP A 67 17.31 -3.99 2.74
CA ASP A 67 16.79 -4.20 1.39
C ASP A 67 16.06 -5.55 1.19
N VAL A 68 15.42 -6.06 2.27
CA VAL A 68 14.63 -7.28 2.26
C VAL A 68 13.19 -7.01 2.67
N LEU A 69 12.28 -7.60 1.93
CA LEU A 69 10.85 -7.62 2.20
C LEU A 69 10.43 -9.06 2.50
N TRP A 70 9.63 -9.22 3.52
CA TRP A 70 8.90 -10.46 3.81
C TRP A 70 7.56 -10.41 3.10
N MET A 71 7.16 -11.52 2.52
CA MET A 71 5.89 -11.66 1.80
C MET A 71 5.27 -13.02 2.06
N HIS A 72 3.96 -13.12 1.90
CA HIS A 72 3.25 -14.39 1.77
C HIS A 72 2.17 -14.27 0.71
N ASN A 73 1.71 -15.41 0.25
CA ASN A 73 0.54 -15.50 -0.62
C ASN A 73 -0.72 -15.66 0.22
N ASP A 74 -1.86 -15.26 -0.30
CA ASP A 74 -3.17 -15.64 0.18
C ASP A 74 -3.37 -17.16 0.07
N GLY A 75 -3.09 -17.76 -1.07
CA GLY A 75 -3.18 -19.19 -1.33
C GLY A 75 -1.97 -20.04 -0.88
N GLY A 76 -2.06 -21.39 -0.94
CA GLY A 76 -0.95 -22.33 -0.79
C GLY A 76 -0.73 -22.87 0.63
N ASP A 77 0.49 -23.32 0.96
CA ASP A 77 0.81 -24.17 2.10
C ASP A 77 1.56 -23.45 3.25
N GLY A 78 1.22 -22.21 3.54
CA GLY A 78 1.73 -21.45 4.70
C GLY A 78 3.24 -21.18 4.60
N ARG A 79 3.65 -20.41 3.61
CA ARG A 79 5.04 -20.03 3.38
C ARG A 79 5.23 -18.52 3.56
N LEU A 80 6.39 -18.16 4.11
CA LEU A 80 6.94 -16.83 4.03
C LEU A 80 8.07 -16.82 3.01
N PHE A 81 8.14 -15.74 2.26
CA PHE A 81 9.18 -15.48 1.29
C PHE A 81 9.99 -14.27 1.71
N ALA A 82 11.31 -14.40 1.76
CA ALA A 82 12.18 -13.24 1.79
C ALA A 82 12.47 -12.84 0.35
N ALA A 83 12.21 -11.60 -0.02
CA ALA A 83 12.51 -11.05 -1.32
C ALA A 83 13.36 -9.78 -1.19
N SER A 84 14.18 -9.47 -2.19
CA SER A 84 14.86 -8.17 -2.24
C SER A 84 13.86 -7.07 -2.62
N THR A 85 14.16 -5.82 -2.28
CA THR A 85 13.41 -4.65 -2.74
C THR A 85 13.37 -4.49 -4.27
N GLY A 86 14.19 -5.26 -5.00
CA GLY A 86 14.13 -5.40 -6.46
C GLY A 86 13.22 -6.52 -6.96
N GLY A 87 12.52 -7.25 -6.07
CA GLY A 87 11.55 -8.29 -6.42
C GLY A 87 12.12 -9.70 -6.58
N ARG A 88 13.41 -9.91 -6.31
CA ARG A 88 14.03 -11.24 -6.40
C ARG A 88 13.85 -12.03 -5.11
N ARG A 89 13.22 -13.22 -5.15
CA ARG A 89 13.12 -14.11 -3.99
C ARG A 89 14.52 -14.57 -3.54
N LEU A 90 14.78 -14.48 -2.24
CA LEU A 90 16.06 -14.80 -1.59
C LEU A 90 15.98 -16.12 -0.83
N ALA A 91 14.87 -16.38 -0.14
CA ALA A 91 14.65 -17.60 0.63
C ALA A 91 13.15 -17.86 0.81
N THR A 92 12.83 -19.11 1.13
CA THR A 92 11.47 -19.57 1.44
C THR A 92 11.45 -20.24 2.81
N PHE A 93 10.46 -19.90 3.63
CA PHE A 93 10.28 -20.44 4.97
C PHE A 93 8.90 -21.07 5.10
N ARG A 94 8.83 -22.31 5.52
CA ARG A 94 7.58 -22.98 5.83
C ARG A 94 7.23 -22.75 7.29
N ILE A 95 5.99 -22.38 7.57
CA ILE A 95 5.51 -22.23 8.94
C ILE A 95 4.83 -23.51 9.38
N ASP A 96 5.36 -24.11 10.42
CA ASP A 96 4.84 -25.35 11.02
C ASP A 96 3.99 -25.03 12.25
N GLY A 97 3.10 -25.96 12.60
CA GLY A 97 2.29 -25.89 13.83
C GLY A 97 1.15 -24.86 13.77
N VAL A 98 0.79 -24.40 12.57
CA VAL A 98 -0.38 -23.54 12.34
C VAL A 98 -1.35 -24.22 11.41
N THR A 99 -2.64 -24.03 11.65
CA THR A 99 -3.68 -24.33 10.67
C THR A 99 -3.89 -23.04 9.88
N ARG A 100 -3.52 -23.05 8.63
CA ARG A 100 -3.75 -21.94 7.72
C ARG A 100 -5.17 -22.01 7.15
N THR A 101 -5.88 -20.91 7.20
CA THR A 101 -7.21 -20.80 6.59
C THR A 101 -7.21 -19.75 5.48
N ASP A 102 -6.81 -18.52 5.80
CA ASP A 102 -6.92 -17.37 4.90
C ASP A 102 -5.96 -16.27 5.38
N TRP A 103 -4.72 -16.27 4.86
CA TRP A 103 -3.69 -15.31 5.26
C TRP A 103 -3.82 -14.04 4.44
N GLU A 104 -3.95 -12.90 5.11
CA GLU A 104 -4.27 -11.64 4.45
C GLU A 104 -3.14 -10.60 4.53
N ASP A 105 -2.58 -10.37 5.70
CA ASP A 105 -1.59 -9.30 5.88
C ASP A 105 -0.49 -9.73 6.86
N MET A 106 0.60 -8.96 6.89
CA MET A 106 1.71 -9.18 7.80
C MET A 106 2.37 -7.88 8.25
N ALA A 107 3.05 -7.93 9.37
CA ALA A 107 3.83 -6.80 9.88
C ALA A 107 5.17 -7.26 10.44
N ALA A 108 6.21 -6.46 10.27
CA ALA A 108 7.49 -6.62 10.96
C ALA A 108 7.57 -5.65 12.14
N PHE A 109 8.08 -6.10 13.27
CA PHE A 109 8.21 -5.26 14.46
C PHE A 109 9.32 -5.73 15.39
N GLU A 110 9.78 -4.86 16.25
CA GLU A 110 10.70 -5.19 17.34
C GLU A 110 9.99 -5.04 18.70
N LEU A 111 10.07 -6.09 19.51
CA LEU A 111 9.53 -6.08 20.86
C LEU A 111 10.59 -6.55 21.84
N LYS A 112 11.01 -5.66 22.78
CA LYS A 112 12.03 -5.95 23.80
C LYS A 112 13.32 -6.55 23.22
N GLY A 113 13.82 -5.96 22.12
CA GLY A 113 15.04 -6.38 21.43
C GLY A 113 14.88 -7.63 20.54
N ARG A 114 13.68 -8.18 20.42
CA ARG A 114 13.39 -9.32 19.52
C ARG A 114 12.67 -8.83 18.28
N ARG A 115 13.25 -9.10 17.13
CA ARG A 115 12.67 -8.82 15.81
C ARG A 115 11.73 -9.95 15.43
N SER A 116 10.52 -9.60 15.05
CA SER A 116 9.43 -10.55 14.83
C SER A 116 8.60 -10.16 13.61
N LEU A 117 7.95 -11.16 13.05
CA LEU A 117 6.96 -11.04 11.99
C LEU A 117 5.61 -11.47 12.56
N LEU A 118 4.58 -10.72 12.30
CA LEU A 118 3.19 -11.10 12.53
C LEU A 118 2.59 -11.51 11.19
N VAL A 119 1.91 -12.65 11.15
CA VAL A 119 1.11 -13.11 10.01
C VAL A 119 -0.34 -13.18 10.46
N ALA A 120 -1.23 -12.61 9.67
CA ALA A 120 -2.65 -12.52 9.99
C ALA A 120 -3.46 -13.55 9.19
N ASP A 121 -4.00 -14.54 9.87
CA ASP A 121 -5.00 -15.49 9.34
C ASP A 121 -6.40 -14.94 9.67
N THR A 122 -6.81 -13.92 8.90
CA THR A 122 -7.95 -13.04 9.22
C THR A 122 -8.97 -12.88 8.10
N GLY A 123 -8.74 -13.47 6.95
CA GLY A 123 -9.70 -13.48 5.84
C GLY A 123 -10.99 -14.23 6.22
N ASP A 124 -12.11 -13.65 5.84
CA ASP A 124 -13.43 -14.22 6.07
C ASP A 124 -14.43 -13.65 5.03
N ASN A 125 -14.13 -13.88 3.78
CA ASN A 125 -14.93 -13.39 2.66
C ASN A 125 -16.42 -13.73 2.78
N GLY A 126 -16.74 -14.87 3.39
CA GLY A 126 -18.10 -15.34 3.63
C GLY A 126 -18.74 -14.85 4.94
N GLY A 127 -17.99 -14.23 5.85
CA GLY A 127 -18.48 -13.82 7.17
C GLY A 127 -18.90 -15.00 8.04
N LEU A 128 -18.16 -16.12 8.01
CA LEU A 128 -18.54 -17.39 8.66
C LEU A 128 -17.59 -17.77 9.81
N ARG A 129 -16.39 -17.19 9.87
CA ARG A 129 -15.39 -17.57 10.86
C ARG A 129 -15.71 -16.96 12.22
N ARG A 130 -15.93 -17.84 13.20
CA ARG A 130 -16.20 -17.42 14.59
C ARG A 130 -14.94 -16.96 15.31
N THR A 131 -13.78 -17.49 14.92
CA THR A 131 -12.47 -17.14 15.47
C THR A 131 -11.46 -17.01 14.34
N LEU A 132 -10.52 -16.10 14.52
CA LEU A 132 -9.44 -15.77 13.63
C LEU A 132 -8.12 -15.93 14.38
N GLN A 133 -6.98 -15.93 13.66
CA GLN A 133 -5.69 -16.18 14.27
C GLN A 133 -4.65 -15.17 13.80
N LEU A 134 -3.73 -14.85 14.69
CA LEU A 134 -2.52 -14.09 14.41
C LEU A 134 -1.33 -14.90 14.90
N HIS A 135 -0.30 -15.06 14.05
CA HIS A 135 0.87 -15.85 14.37
C HIS A 135 2.10 -14.95 14.45
N VAL A 136 2.80 -14.95 15.55
CA VAL A 136 4.04 -14.19 15.70
C VAL A 136 5.23 -15.14 15.65
N ILE A 137 6.12 -14.86 14.72
CA ILE A 137 7.29 -15.67 14.36
C ILE A 137 8.53 -14.82 14.60
N GLU A 138 9.58 -15.37 15.19
CA GLU A 138 10.86 -14.66 15.26
C GLU A 138 11.43 -14.49 13.86
N GLU A 139 11.83 -13.26 13.53
CA GLU A 139 12.39 -12.95 12.22
C GLU A 139 13.71 -13.72 12.01
N PRO A 140 13.82 -14.54 10.95
CA PRO A 140 14.99 -15.37 10.70
C PRO A 140 16.30 -14.57 10.63
N ALA A 141 17.33 -15.08 11.31
CA ALA A 141 18.65 -14.45 11.29
C ALA A 141 19.42 -14.70 10.00
N LYS A 142 19.04 -15.71 9.22
CA LYS A 142 19.68 -16.08 7.95
C LYS A 142 18.64 -16.21 6.85
N LEU A 143 18.93 -15.70 5.68
CA LEU A 143 18.09 -15.81 4.48
C LEU A 143 18.41 -17.12 3.74
N GLN A 144 18.03 -18.24 4.34
CA GLN A 144 18.13 -19.58 3.78
C GLN A 144 16.85 -20.37 4.06
N ASN A 145 16.45 -21.23 3.14
CA ASN A 145 15.24 -22.04 3.28
C ASN A 145 15.23 -22.79 4.61
N ALA A 146 14.13 -22.68 5.35
CA ALA A 146 14.00 -23.30 6.67
C ALA A 146 12.53 -23.56 7.02
N ARG A 147 12.32 -24.24 8.13
CA ARG A 147 11.01 -24.40 8.80
C ARG A 147 11.01 -23.54 10.06
N LEU A 148 9.92 -22.85 10.30
CA LEU A 148 9.74 -21.96 11.43
C LEU A 148 8.48 -22.37 12.20
N THR A 149 8.45 -22.06 13.48
CA THR A 149 7.25 -22.22 14.32
C THR A 149 6.92 -20.88 14.97
N PRO A 150 5.65 -20.56 15.19
CA PRO A 150 5.30 -19.35 15.92
C PRO A 150 5.89 -19.34 17.33
N ALA A 151 6.41 -18.20 17.74
CA ALA A 151 6.80 -17.95 19.13
C ALA A 151 5.56 -17.85 20.04
N TRP A 152 4.46 -17.35 19.50
CA TRP A 152 3.12 -17.41 20.07
C TRP A 152 2.06 -17.17 18.99
N SER A 153 0.83 -17.57 19.29
CA SER A 153 -0.34 -17.23 18.46
C SER A 153 -1.42 -16.59 19.33
N ILE A 154 -2.24 -15.79 18.68
CA ILE A 154 -3.41 -15.13 19.28
C ILE A 154 -4.63 -15.65 18.55
N VAL A 155 -5.55 -16.28 19.30
CA VAL A 155 -6.88 -16.62 18.79
C VAL A 155 -7.84 -15.54 19.25
N PHE A 156 -8.61 -14.98 18.33
CA PHE A 156 -9.54 -13.91 18.66
C PHE A 156 -10.87 -14.03 17.93
N ARG A 157 -11.84 -13.24 18.36
CA ARG A 157 -13.15 -13.06 17.72
C ARG A 157 -13.48 -11.57 17.69
N TRP A 158 -14.36 -11.21 16.78
CA TRP A 158 -14.98 -9.89 16.76
C TRP A 158 -16.02 -9.76 17.88
N PRO A 159 -16.30 -8.54 18.38
CA PRO A 159 -17.25 -8.35 19.49
C PRO A 159 -18.69 -8.56 19.09
N ASP A 160 -19.04 -8.38 17.82
CA ASP A 160 -20.41 -8.24 17.32
C ASP A 160 -20.70 -9.10 16.05
N GLY A 161 -19.88 -10.12 15.82
CA GLY A 161 -20.04 -11.09 14.72
C GLY A 161 -18.94 -11.07 13.68
N PRO A 162 -18.90 -12.11 12.83
CA PRO A 162 -17.84 -12.31 11.84
C PRO A 162 -17.72 -11.16 10.83
N ARG A 163 -16.52 -10.91 10.37
CA ARG A 163 -16.19 -9.93 9.31
C ARG A 163 -14.85 -10.23 8.67
N ASP A 164 -14.75 -9.82 7.45
CA ASP A 164 -13.54 -9.86 6.65
C ASP A 164 -12.55 -8.77 7.09
N CYS A 165 -11.27 -9.14 7.19
CA CYS A 165 -10.22 -8.23 7.62
C CYS A 165 -8.92 -8.57 6.90
N GLU A 166 -8.52 -7.70 5.99
CA GLU A 166 -7.33 -7.85 5.15
C GLU A 166 -6.23 -6.82 5.50
N ALA A 167 -6.33 -6.16 6.65
CA ALA A 167 -5.36 -5.13 7.00
C ALA A 167 -5.01 -5.19 8.49
N VAL A 168 -3.72 -5.39 8.77
CA VAL A 168 -3.20 -5.56 10.12
C VAL A 168 -1.91 -4.77 10.31
N ALA A 169 -1.84 -3.97 11.35
CA ALA A 169 -0.64 -3.21 11.69
C ALA A 169 -0.23 -3.44 13.16
N VAL A 170 1.05 -3.27 13.46
CA VAL A 170 1.58 -3.44 14.82
C VAL A 170 2.11 -2.12 15.37
N ASP A 171 1.50 -1.62 16.44
CA ASP A 171 2.07 -0.55 17.28
C ASP A 171 2.85 -1.20 18.44
N ALA A 172 4.10 -1.56 18.18
CA ALA A 172 4.94 -2.26 19.13
C ALA A 172 5.22 -1.44 20.40
N ALA A 173 5.34 -0.12 20.26
CA ALA A 173 5.59 0.79 21.37
C ALA A 173 4.43 0.80 22.37
N ARG A 174 3.21 0.55 21.93
CA ARG A 174 2.02 0.44 22.77
C ARG A 174 1.59 -1.00 23.04
N GLY A 175 2.29 -1.97 22.46
CA GLY A 175 1.96 -3.38 22.61
C GLY A 175 0.58 -3.72 22.02
N GLN A 176 0.22 -3.10 20.90
CA GLN A 176 -1.09 -3.25 20.24
C GLN A 176 -0.96 -3.78 18.83
N ILE A 177 -1.92 -4.59 18.43
CA ILE A 177 -2.20 -4.95 17.04
C ILE A 177 -3.46 -4.20 16.64
N LEU A 178 -3.42 -3.54 15.50
CA LEU A 178 -4.53 -2.85 14.88
C LEU A 178 -5.08 -3.71 13.74
N LEU A 179 -6.39 -3.77 13.62
CA LEU A 179 -7.10 -4.55 12.61
C LEU A 179 -8.11 -3.63 11.93
N VAL A 180 -8.10 -3.58 10.60
CA VAL A 180 -9.04 -2.74 9.83
C VAL A 180 -9.94 -3.62 8.98
N SER A 181 -11.26 -3.43 9.09
CA SER A 181 -12.24 -4.22 8.32
C SER A 181 -12.19 -3.87 6.83
N LYS A 182 -12.29 -4.87 5.94
CA LYS A 182 -12.24 -4.68 4.47
C LYS A 182 -13.47 -3.99 3.90
N LYS A 183 -14.64 -4.59 4.12
CA LYS A 183 -15.89 -4.29 3.38
C LYS A 183 -16.80 -3.27 4.05
N ARG A 184 -16.43 -2.78 5.23
CA ARG A 184 -17.23 -1.75 5.94
C ARG A 184 -16.91 -0.37 5.40
N ASN A 185 -17.93 0.46 5.19
CA ASN A 185 -17.75 1.86 4.85
C ASN A 185 -18.61 2.71 5.80
N PRO A 186 -17.98 3.55 6.64
CA PRO A 186 -16.53 3.67 6.83
C PRO A 186 -15.90 2.40 7.44
N ALA A 187 -14.63 2.15 7.11
CA ALA A 187 -13.89 1.02 7.65
C ALA A 187 -13.76 1.11 9.18
N GLU A 188 -13.86 -0.03 9.86
CA GLU A 188 -13.81 -0.11 11.31
C GLU A 188 -12.41 -0.49 11.78
N LEU A 189 -11.91 0.20 12.80
CA LEU A 189 -10.63 -0.08 13.46
C LEU A 189 -10.86 -0.81 14.77
N PHE A 190 -10.14 -1.90 14.96
CA PHE A 190 -10.11 -2.69 16.19
C PHE A 190 -8.68 -2.82 16.72
N ALA A 191 -8.56 -3.20 17.99
CA ALA A 191 -7.27 -3.46 18.61
C ALA A 191 -7.27 -4.77 19.41
N LEU A 192 -6.10 -5.42 19.43
CA LEU A 192 -5.76 -6.55 20.27
C LEU A 192 -4.44 -6.27 20.99
N PRO A 193 -4.20 -6.86 22.17
CA PRO A 193 -2.88 -6.82 22.81
C PRO A 193 -1.88 -7.64 21.96
N LEU A 194 -0.71 -7.09 21.71
CA LEU A 194 0.38 -7.77 20.97
C LEU A 194 0.89 -9.01 21.75
N ARG A 195 0.85 -8.96 23.06
CA ARG A 195 1.08 -10.12 23.93
C ARG A 195 -0.21 -10.47 24.64
N PRO A 196 -0.81 -11.63 24.36
CA PRO A 196 -2.02 -12.06 25.07
C PRO A 196 -1.70 -12.32 26.54
N PRO A 197 -2.64 -12.03 27.46
CA PRO A 197 -2.47 -12.32 28.88
C PRO A 197 -2.55 -13.81 29.22
N GLY A 198 -2.96 -14.64 28.25
CA GLY A 198 -3.14 -16.10 28.40
C GLY A 198 -3.43 -16.75 27.06
N THR A 199 -3.85 -18.01 27.08
CA THR A 199 -4.09 -18.86 25.89
C THR A 199 -5.56 -18.88 25.42
N GLY A 200 -6.45 -18.11 26.05
CA GLY A 200 -7.87 -18.06 25.68
C GLY A 200 -8.16 -17.26 24.42
N VAL A 201 -9.40 -17.39 23.93
CA VAL A 201 -9.89 -16.58 22.80
C VAL A 201 -10.11 -15.15 23.28
N LEU A 202 -9.42 -14.20 22.65
CA LEU A 202 -9.59 -12.78 22.92
C LEU A 202 -10.82 -12.24 22.15
N THR A 203 -11.38 -11.15 22.65
CA THR A 203 -12.36 -10.36 21.88
C THR A 203 -11.68 -9.07 21.44
N ALA A 204 -11.67 -8.79 20.14
CA ALA A 204 -11.12 -7.56 19.60
C ALA A 204 -11.91 -6.35 20.16
N THR A 205 -11.19 -5.32 20.55
CA THR A 205 -11.79 -4.09 21.08
C THR A 205 -11.98 -3.10 19.94
N ARG A 206 -13.20 -2.64 19.73
CA ARG A 206 -13.48 -1.59 18.75
C ARG A 206 -12.82 -0.28 19.19
N VAL A 207 -11.96 0.28 18.32
CA VAL A 207 -11.28 1.56 18.54
C VAL A 207 -12.11 2.70 17.96
N GLY A 208 -12.63 2.54 16.73
CA GLY A 208 -13.40 3.56 16.04
C GLY A 208 -13.66 3.20 14.58
N THR A 209 -13.92 4.22 13.79
CA THR A 209 -14.01 4.14 12.32
C THR A 209 -13.03 5.11 11.68
N LEU A 210 -12.56 4.77 10.49
CA LEU A 210 -11.66 5.61 9.72
C LEU A 210 -12.46 6.74 9.05
N ALA A 211 -12.12 7.98 9.37
CA ALA A 211 -12.70 9.14 8.68
C ALA A 211 -12.06 9.33 7.30
N GLY A 212 -12.76 10.04 6.40
CA GLY A 212 -12.23 10.46 5.11
C GLY A 212 -11.96 9.32 4.12
N MET A 213 -12.62 8.16 4.29
CA MET A 213 -12.57 7.09 3.30
C MET A 213 -13.10 7.62 1.96
N PRO A 214 -12.32 7.48 0.86
CA PRO A 214 -12.74 7.98 -0.43
C PRO A 214 -13.98 7.26 -0.95
N GLU A 215 -14.90 8.02 -1.52
CA GLU A 215 -15.99 7.46 -2.33
C GLU A 215 -15.50 7.23 -3.76
N PRO A 216 -16.02 6.23 -4.47
CA PRO A 216 -15.69 6.02 -5.88
C PRO A 216 -16.08 7.25 -6.71
N ASP A 217 -15.17 7.72 -7.56
CA ASP A 217 -15.50 8.85 -8.43
C ASP A 217 -16.55 8.49 -9.49
N ALA A 218 -17.35 9.49 -9.90
CA ALA A 218 -18.48 9.28 -10.80
C ALA A 218 -18.07 8.77 -12.20
N GLU A 219 -16.88 9.14 -12.66
CA GLU A 219 -16.34 8.68 -13.94
C GLU A 219 -15.98 7.20 -13.87
N HIS A 220 -15.26 6.79 -12.82
CA HIS A 220 -14.88 5.39 -12.61
C HIS A 220 -16.13 4.50 -12.42
N LEU A 221 -17.16 5.01 -11.70
CA LEU A 221 -18.45 4.30 -11.58
C LEU A 221 -19.15 4.09 -12.93
N ARG A 222 -19.06 5.06 -13.87
CA ARG A 222 -19.62 4.92 -15.22
C ARG A 222 -18.84 3.93 -16.07
N GLN A 223 -17.51 4.01 -16.04
CA GLN A 223 -16.63 3.19 -16.90
C GLN A 223 -16.48 1.75 -16.40
N SER A 224 -16.41 1.55 -15.10
CA SER A 224 -16.10 0.26 -14.49
C SER A 224 -16.86 0.07 -13.16
N PRO A 225 -18.20 -0.03 -13.18
CA PRO A 225 -19.03 0.05 -11.96
C PRO A 225 -18.72 -1.04 -10.91
N ASN A 226 -18.38 -2.24 -11.35
CA ASN A 226 -18.04 -3.33 -10.44
C ASN A 226 -16.66 -3.10 -9.76
N ARG A 227 -15.70 -2.55 -10.48
CA ARG A 227 -14.37 -2.26 -9.95
C ARG A 227 -14.38 -1.04 -9.05
N ALA A 228 -15.05 0.02 -9.47
CA ALA A 228 -15.16 1.26 -8.69
C ALA A 228 -15.79 1.06 -7.32
N ARG A 229 -16.74 0.13 -7.17
CA ARG A 229 -17.34 -0.22 -5.87
C ARG A 229 -16.35 -0.86 -4.90
N LEU A 230 -15.25 -1.41 -5.41
CA LEU A 230 -14.19 -2.01 -4.59
C LEU A 230 -13.09 -1.00 -4.22
N ASP A 231 -13.04 0.16 -4.88
CA ASP A 231 -11.96 1.14 -4.73
C ASP A 231 -11.63 1.49 -3.28
N SER A 232 -12.64 1.55 -2.41
CA SER A 232 -12.51 1.88 -0.99
C SER A 232 -12.37 0.66 -0.07
N HIS A 233 -12.35 -0.57 -0.61
CA HIS A 233 -12.09 -1.75 0.21
C HIS A 233 -10.66 -1.75 0.72
N VAL A 234 -10.50 -1.87 2.03
CA VAL A 234 -9.19 -1.88 2.68
C VAL A 234 -8.51 -3.22 2.47
N THR A 235 -7.26 -3.20 2.02
CA THR A 235 -6.48 -4.40 1.66
C THR A 235 -5.18 -4.55 2.45
N ALA A 236 -4.62 -3.48 2.99
CA ALA A 236 -3.43 -3.56 3.87
C ALA A 236 -3.36 -2.38 4.84
N ALA A 237 -2.61 -2.53 5.93
CA ALA A 237 -2.28 -1.44 6.82
C ALA A 237 -0.89 -1.59 7.44
N ALA A 238 -0.23 -0.47 7.72
CA ALA A 238 1.07 -0.45 8.38
C ALA A 238 1.16 0.72 9.38
N VAL A 239 1.88 0.53 10.46
CA VAL A 239 2.28 1.62 11.37
C VAL A 239 3.73 1.98 11.07
N SER A 240 4.01 3.28 10.90
CA SER A 240 5.37 3.76 10.67
C SER A 240 6.34 3.34 11.79
N PRO A 241 7.64 3.13 11.52
CA PRO A 241 8.61 2.67 12.53
C PRO A 241 8.68 3.54 13.78
N ASP A 242 8.43 4.84 13.66
CA ASP A 242 8.35 5.79 14.78
C ASP A 242 6.99 5.76 15.51
N GLY A 243 6.02 5.01 15.01
CA GLY A 243 4.67 4.90 15.53
C GLY A 243 3.81 6.16 15.34
N ALA A 244 4.22 7.08 14.47
CA ALA A 244 3.54 8.37 14.29
C ALA A 244 2.44 8.35 13.21
N THR A 245 2.44 7.38 12.30
CA THR A 245 1.49 7.32 11.20
C THR A 245 0.92 5.92 11.02
N LEU A 246 -0.40 5.82 10.84
CA LEU A 246 -1.05 4.62 10.33
C LEU A 246 -1.31 4.84 8.83
N ALA A 247 -0.69 4.02 8.00
CA ALA A 247 -1.00 3.91 6.59
C ALA A 247 -2.09 2.85 6.39
N VAL A 248 -3.07 3.15 5.56
CA VAL A 248 -4.13 2.23 5.15
C VAL A 248 -4.21 2.24 3.64
N MET A 249 -4.10 1.08 3.05
CA MET A 249 -4.23 0.89 1.61
C MET A 249 -5.62 0.35 1.28
N THR A 250 -6.16 0.83 0.19
CA THR A 250 -7.34 0.25 -0.47
C THR A 250 -6.95 -0.21 -1.88
N TYR A 251 -7.85 -0.79 -2.63
CA TYR A 251 -7.55 -1.14 -4.02
C TYR A 251 -7.10 0.05 -4.89
N ARG A 252 -7.39 1.29 -4.47
CA ARG A 252 -7.10 2.48 -5.29
C ARG A 252 -6.33 3.57 -4.57
N TYR A 253 -6.44 3.66 -3.24
CA TYR A 253 -5.95 4.80 -2.48
C TYR A 253 -4.98 4.39 -1.37
N LEU A 254 -4.06 5.28 -1.08
CA LEU A 254 -3.25 5.29 0.13
C LEU A 254 -3.77 6.41 1.03
N LEU A 255 -4.11 6.05 2.27
CA LEU A 255 -4.56 6.97 3.30
C LEU A 255 -3.54 6.99 4.44
N LEU A 256 -3.10 8.18 4.84
CA LEU A 256 -2.17 8.35 5.94
C LEU A 256 -2.88 9.08 7.08
N TYR A 257 -2.90 8.46 8.26
CA TYR A 257 -3.47 9.01 9.49
C TYR A 257 -2.34 9.38 10.45
N PRO A 258 -1.86 10.63 10.43
CA PRO A 258 -0.82 11.09 11.35
C PRO A 258 -1.37 11.18 12.78
N ARG A 259 -0.53 10.81 13.74
CA ARG A 259 -0.83 10.81 15.16
C ARG A 259 0.15 11.67 15.93
N GLN A 260 -0.35 12.50 16.83
CA GLN A 260 0.48 13.28 17.73
C GLN A 260 1.13 12.39 18.82
N PRO A 261 2.27 12.78 19.40
CA PRO A 261 2.86 12.07 20.51
C PRO A 261 1.84 11.80 21.64
N ARG A 262 1.78 10.57 22.14
CA ARG A 262 0.84 10.09 23.18
C ARG A 262 -0.64 10.08 22.77
N GLU A 263 -1.02 10.57 21.61
CA GLU A 263 -2.40 10.48 21.13
C GLU A 263 -2.84 9.03 20.93
N ARG A 264 -4.10 8.74 21.16
CA ARG A 264 -4.68 7.41 20.90
C ARG A 264 -5.11 7.32 19.43
N TRP A 265 -5.06 6.12 18.87
CA TRP A 265 -5.47 5.88 17.48
C TRP A 265 -6.92 6.31 17.19
N VAL A 266 -7.83 6.15 18.17
CA VAL A 266 -9.21 6.61 17.99
C VAL A 266 -9.29 8.10 17.60
N SER A 267 -8.44 8.95 18.19
CA SER A 267 -8.42 10.37 17.85
C SER A 267 -7.73 10.65 16.51
N ALA A 268 -6.65 9.91 16.22
CA ALA A 268 -5.93 10.06 14.96
C ALA A 268 -6.82 9.70 13.75
N VAL A 269 -7.47 8.52 13.79
CA VAL A 269 -8.28 8.03 12.67
C VAL A 269 -9.65 8.72 12.54
N SER A 270 -10.06 9.53 13.52
CA SER A 270 -11.27 10.34 13.42
C SER A 270 -11.07 11.65 12.64
N ARG A 271 -9.82 11.99 12.32
CA ARG A 271 -9.49 13.15 11.45
C ARG A 271 -9.39 12.72 10.00
N THR A 272 -9.61 13.66 9.09
CA THR A 272 -9.38 13.46 7.65
C THR A 272 -7.91 13.09 7.42
N PRO A 273 -7.62 11.96 6.73
CA PRO A 273 -6.26 11.57 6.40
C PRO A 273 -5.70 12.35 5.22
N ASP A 274 -4.40 12.26 5.01
CA ASP A 274 -3.81 12.57 3.72
C ASP A 274 -4.12 11.42 2.76
N VAL A 275 -4.78 11.73 1.63
CA VAL A 275 -5.22 10.73 0.64
C VAL A 275 -4.49 10.92 -0.67
N SER A 276 -3.96 9.86 -1.20
CA SER A 276 -3.32 9.85 -2.53
C SER A 276 -3.77 8.64 -3.35
N LEU A 277 -3.72 8.80 -4.68
CA LEU A 277 -3.91 7.67 -5.59
C LEU A 277 -2.66 6.77 -5.56
N LEU A 278 -2.88 5.46 -5.54
CA LEU A 278 -1.81 4.49 -5.75
C LEU A 278 -1.31 4.55 -7.21
N PRO A 279 -0.04 4.26 -7.47
CA PRO A 279 0.40 3.89 -8.81
C PRO A 279 -0.40 2.68 -9.29
N TRP A 280 -0.40 2.44 -10.59
CA TRP A 280 -1.12 1.27 -11.11
C TRP A 280 -0.59 -0.03 -10.49
N LEU A 281 -1.46 -0.75 -9.79
CA LEU A 281 -1.22 -2.05 -9.19
C LEU A 281 -2.33 -3.02 -9.63
N PRO A 282 -1.98 -4.21 -10.13
CA PRO A 282 -2.97 -5.26 -10.37
C PRO A 282 -3.44 -5.76 -8.99
N GLN A 283 -4.63 -5.37 -8.59
CA GLN A 283 -5.21 -5.73 -7.30
C GLN A 283 -4.23 -5.42 -6.13
N ALA A 284 -4.23 -4.15 -5.69
CA ALA A 284 -3.33 -3.67 -4.63
C ALA A 284 -3.64 -4.38 -3.30
N GLU A 285 -2.73 -5.24 -2.82
CA GLU A 285 -3.01 -6.10 -1.65
C GLU A 285 -1.96 -5.98 -0.54
N ALA A 286 -0.75 -5.51 -0.82
CA ALA A 286 0.32 -5.59 0.15
C ALA A 286 1.07 -4.26 0.30
N LEU A 287 1.24 -3.79 1.56
CA LEU A 287 1.85 -2.51 1.90
C LEU A 287 2.64 -2.60 3.21
N ASP A 288 3.82 -1.99 3.26
CA ASP A 288 4.47 -1.66 4.53
C ASP A 288 5.39 -0.44 4.38
N PHE A 289 5.67 0.23 5.50
CA PHE A 289 6.70 1.26 5.54
C PHE A 289 8.09 0.64 5.28
N SER A 290 8.95 1.38 4.61
CA SER A 290 10.37 1.03 4.58
C SER A 290 10.95 1.09 6.00
N ALA A 291 11.98 0.28 6.27
CA ALA A 291 12.56 0.18 7.62
C ALA A 291 13.13 1.51 8.16
N ASP A 292 13.50 2.44 7.27
CA ASP A 292 13.93 3.80 7.61
C ASP A 292 12.76 4.77 7.86
N GLY A 293 11.53 4.38 7.54
CA GLY A 293 10.33 5.21 7.66
C GLY A 293 10.18 6.29 6.59
N GLU A 294 11.11 6.40 5.63
CA GLU A 294 11.11 7.46 4.61
C GLU A 294 10.11 7.23 3.47
N GLY A 295 9.52 6.04 3.37
CA GLY A 295 8.56 5.69 2.33
C GLY A 295 7.85 4.38 2.63
N LEU A 296 7.02 3.96 1.68
CA LEU A 296 6.29 2.69 1.75
C LEU A 296 6.63 1.83 0.53
N TYR A 297 6.60 0.52 0.72
CA TYR A 297 6.56 -0.44 -0.37
C TYR A 297 5.13 -0.91 -0.58
N ALA A 298 4.71 -0.99 -1.85
CA ALA A 298 3.40 -1.49 -2.22
C ALA A 298 3.48 -2.39 -3.45
N THR A 299 2.68 -3.45 -3.48
CA THR A 299 2.55 -4.35 -4.63
C THR A 299 1.13 -4.88 -4.77
N GLY A 300 0.85 -5.52 -5.89
CA GLY A 300 -0.42 -6.20 -6.14
C GLY A 300 -0.29 -7.71 -6.06
N GLU A 301 -1.44 -8.40 -6.12
CA GLU A 301 -1.57 -9.82 -5.93
C GLU A 301 -0.95 -10.65 -7.08
N PHE A 302 -1.26 -10.30 -8.33
CA PHE A 302 -0.95 -11.15 -9.49
C PHE A 302 0.40 -10.85 -10.13
N ILE A 303 1.16 -11.89 -10.46
CA ILE A 303 2.42 -11.76 -11.20
C ILE A 303 2.18 -11.72 -12.73
N PRO A 304 2.97 -10.94 -13.47
CA PRO A 304 4.02 -10.05 -12.99
C PRO A 304 3.47 -8.85 -12.22
N ALA A 305 3.93 -8.63 -10.98
CA ALA A 305 3.51 -7.51 -10.17
C ALA A 305 4.60 -6.45 -10.05
N PRO A 306 4.29 -5.16 -10.27
CA PRO A 306 5.22 -4.10 -9.96
C PRO A 306 5.34 -3.94 -8.43
N LEU A 307 6.56 -3.74 -7.96
CA LEU A 307 6.87 -3.36 -6.59
C LEU A 307 7.25 -1.88 -6.60
N TYR A 308 6.41 -1.04 -6.01
CA TYR A 308 6.66 0.40 -5.92
C TYR A 308 7.26 0.79 -4.58
N ARG A 309 8.13 1.79 -4.58
CA ARG A 309 8.43 2.61 -3.41
C ARG A 309 7.68 3.93 -3.55
N ILE A 310 6.84 4.24 -2.57
CA ILE A 310 6.02 5.45 -2.49
C ILE A 310 6.65 6.34 -1.42
N THR A 311 6.90 7.61 -1.75
CA THR A 311 7.33 8.64 -0.79
C THR A 311 6.15 9.58 -0.63
N PRO A 312 5.51 9.61 0.56
CA PRO A 312 4.36 10.47 0.86
C PRO A 312 4.65 11.95 0.76
#